data_ca4f83e1d4a0f34e3310b36cf7669835
#
_entry.id   ca4f83e1d4a0f34e3310b36cf7669835
#
_cell.length_a   1.000
_cell.length_b   1.000
_cell.length_c   1.000
_cell.angle_alpha   90.00
_cell.angle_beta   90.00
_cell.angle_gamma   90.00
#
_symmetry.space_group_name_H-M   'P 1'
#
loop_
_entity.id
_entity.type
_entity.pdbx_description
1 polymer ?
#
loop_
_entity_poly.entity_id
_entity_poly.type
_entity_poly.pdbx_seq_one_letter_code
_entity_poly.pdbx_strand_id
1 'polypeptide(L)'
;VNAEINASDAVIAAWLPGSEGIGIADVIFTNNEETINYDFSGKLSFSWPNTPTQFNLNRYDENYNPLFSYGFGLTYQDEDTLGDDLDESGSSDTNQPILHSIPGLIEAEDYSDMFGIQSETTNDDGGGLNVGYVDEGDWIEYSVDVEESGEYSVEYRLASLNGSSGFELLVDGQQVDVQTVPSTGGWQNWVSETSTVSLEAGEQ
;
A
#
# COMPACT_ATOMS: atom_id res chain seq x y z
N VAL A 1 -7.47 3.99 4.82
CA VAL A 1 -8.30 4.39 5.98
C VAL A 1 -9.37 5.41 5.56
N ASN A 2 -9.04 6.43 4.71
CA ASN A 2 -10.01 7.46 4.33
C ASN A 2 -11.19 6.88 3.54
N ALA A 3 -10.92 5.99 2.57
CA ALA A 3 -11.96 5.32 1.79
C ALA A 3 -12.90 4.48 2.66
N GLU A 4 -12.36 3.73 3.63
CA GLU A 4 -13.16 2.94 4.55
C GLU A 4 -14.01 3.83 5.47
N ILE A 5 -13.46 4.98 5.92
CA ILE A 5 -14.20 5.94 6.73
C ILE A 5 -15.32 6.58 5.90
N ASN A 6 -15.02 7.02 4.66
CA ASN A 6 -16.02 7.61 3.76
C ASN A 6 -17.15 6.62 3.40
N ALA A 7 -16.84 5.32 3.32
CA ALA A 7 -17.80 4.27 3.00
C ALA A 7 -18.60 3.77 4.22
N SER A 8 -18.31 4.27 5.43
CA SER A 8 -18.87 3.76 6.69
C SER A 8 -19.75 4.80 7.36
N ASP A 9 -20.89 4.39 7.89
CA ASP A 9 -21.74 5.24 8.74
C ASP A 9 -21.10 5.54 10.11
N ALA A 10 -20.19 4.66 10.57
CA ALA A 10 -19.41 4.85 11.79
C ALA A 10 -18.15 3.97 11.80
N VAL A 11 -17.08 4.46 12.40
CA VAL A 11 -15.82 3.73 12.56
C VAL A 11 -15.39 3.69 14.03
N ILE A 12 -15.07 2.51 14.53
CA ILE A 12 -14.63 2.28 15.90
C ILE A 12 -13.25 1.62 15.90
N ALA A 13 -12.26 2.29 16.47
CA ALA A 13 -10.93 1.75 16.68
C ALA A 13 -10.89 0.92 17.98
N ALA A 14 -11.17 -0.37 17.88
CA ALA A 14 -11.22 -1.28 19.04
C ALA A 14 -9.85 -1.84 19.45
N TRP A 15 -8.80 -1.62 18.66
CA TRP A 15 -7.43 -2.14 18.86
C TRP A 15 -7.41 -3.67 19.09
N LEU A 16 -6.75 -4.11 20.16
CA LEU A 16 -6.59 -5.53 20.54
C LEU A 16 -7.26 -5.76 21.89
N PRO A 17 -8.59 -5.96 21.96
CA PRO A 17 -9.33 -6.05 23.21
C PRO A 17 -9.05 -7.35 23.99
N GLY A 18 -8.42 -8.34 23.39
CA GLY A 18 -8.08 -9.61 24.06
C GLY A 18 -9.29 -10.31 24.66
N SER A 19 -9.22 -10.62 25.97
CA SER A 19 -10.32 -11.26 26.69
C SER A 19 -11.49 -10.33 27.00
N GLU A 20 -11.30 -9.01 26.83
CA GLU A 20 -12.28 -7.98 27.17
C GLU A 20 -13.17 -7.58 25.96
N GLY A 21 -13.25 -8.44 24.94
CA GLY A 21 -14.05 -8.20 23.72
C GLY A 21 -15.52 -7.90 23.98
N ILE A 22 -16.09 -8.32 25.12
CA ILE A 22 -17.44 -7.99 25.52
C ILE A 22 -17.65 -6.49 25.72
N GLY A 23 -16.61 -5.76 26.13
CA GLY A 23 -16.68 -4.31 26.30
C GLY A 23 -17.00 -3.56 24.98
N ILE A 24 -16.64 -4.13 23.82
CA ILE A 24 -17.03 -3.60 22.52
C ILE A 24 -18.55 -3.68 22.34
N ALA A 25 -19.14 -4.83 22.67
CA ALA A 25 -20.58 -5.03 22.59
C ALA A 25 -21.34 -4.09 23.54
N ASP A 26 -20.79 -3.84 24.72
CA ASP A 26 -21.41 -3.00 25.76
C ASP A 26 -21.53 -1.52 25.33
N VAL A 27 -20.65 -1.05 24.46
CA VAL A 27 -20.71 0.33 23.94
C VAL A 27 -21.42 0.43 22.58
N ILE A 28 -21.58 -0.67 21.83
CA ILE A 28 -22.24 -0.68 20.52
C ILE A 28 -23.73 -0.96 20.63
N PHE A 29 -24.12 -1.85 21.53
CA PHE A 29 -25.51 -2.31 21.63
C PHE A 29 -26.23 -1.67 22.83
N THR A 30 -27.49 -1.33 22.63
CA THR A 30 -28.39 -0.92 23.71
C THR A 30 -28.78 -2.14 24.58
N ASN A 31 -29.19 -1.85 25.80
CA ASN A 31 -29.76 -2.87 26.69
C ASN A 31 -31.21 -3.24 26.28
N ASN A 32 -31.85 -4.13 27.04
CA ASN A 32 -33.23 -4.56 26.80
C ASN A 32 -34.27 -3.43 26.91
N GLU A 33 -33.91 -2.29 27.48
CA GLU A 33 -34.74 -1.10 27.62
C GLU A 33 -34.48 -0.07 26.50
N GLU A 34 -33.69 -0.45 25.49
CA GLU A 34 -33.26 0.37 24.36
C GLU A 34 -32.45 1.61 24.81
N THR A 35 -31.78 1.52 25.96
CA THR A 35 -30.89 2.56 26.46
C THR A 35 -29.43 2.16 26.27
N ILE A 36 -28.54 3.16 26.11
CA ILE A 36 -27.10 2.98 26.01
C ILE A 36 -26.57 2.49 27.35
N ASN A 37 -25.84 1.37 27.37
CA ASN A 37 -25.21 0.85 28.59
C ASN A 37 -24.01 1.70 29.00
N TYR A 38 -23.13 1.93 28.04
CA TYR A 38 -21.90 2.70 28.24
C TYR A 38 -21.64 3.60 27.03
N ASP A 39 -21.19 4.80 27.28
CA ASP A 39 -20.78 5.72 26.24
C ASP A 39 -19.31 5.53 25.90
N PHE A 40 -18.90 5.98 24.71
CA PHE A 40 -17.51 6.03 24.32
C PHE A 40 -16.78 7.10 25.14
N SER A 41 -15.64 6.75 25.70
CA SER A 41 -14.79 7.67 26.45
C SER A 41 -13.32 7.63 25.98
N GLY A 42 -13.02 6.73 25.05
CA GLY A 42 -11.68 6.54 24.52
C GLY A 42 -11.19 7.77 23.74
N LYS A 43 -9.92 8.11 23.94
CA LYS A 43 -9.26 9.21 23.24
C LYS A 43 -7.97 8.70 22.61
N LEU A 44 -7.68 9.15 21.38
CA LEU A 44 -6.45 8.78 20.70
C LEU A 44 -5.22 9.24 21.48
N SER A 45 -4.30 8.33 21.71
CA SER A 45 -3.02 8.58 22.37
C SER A 45 -1.94 9.14 21.44
N PHE A 46 -2.22 9.22 20.16
CA PHE A 46 -1.38 9.83 19.12
C PHE A 46 -2.26 10.33 17.98
N SER A 47 -1.71 11.23 17.16
CA SER A 47 -2.43 11.75 15.99
C SER A 47 -2.39 10.73 14.85
N TRP A 48 -3.48 10.60 14.13
CA TRP A 48 -3.53 9.78 12.91
C TRP A 48 -3.17 10.63 11.70
N PRO A 49 -2.32 10.12 10.79
CA PRO A 49 -1.95 10.84 9.59
C PRO A 49 -3.14 11.00 8.64
N ASN A 50 -3.18 12.11 7.93
CA ASN A 50 -4.19 12.39 6.92
C ASN A 50 -3.90 11.70 5.59
N THR A 51 -2.61 11.41 5.33
CA THR A 51 -2.16 10.70 4.13
C THR A 51 -1.16 9.61 4.47
N PRO A 52 -1.03 8.56 3.64
CA PRO A 52 -0.07 7.46 3.87
C PRO A 52 1.39 7.93 3.94
N THR A 53 1.71 9.02 3.27
CA THR A 53 3.07 9.60 3.20
C THR A 53 3.38 10.62 4.30
N GLN A 54 2.44 10.87 5.21
CA GLN A 54 2.62 11.82 6.31
C GLN A 54 3.38 11.19 7.49
N PHE A 55 4.67 10.88 7.30
CA PHE A 55 5.50 10.19 8.29
C PHE A 55 5.88 11.06 9.49
N ASN A 56 5.96 12.39 9.32
CA ASN A 56 6.28 13.34 10.36
C ASN A 56 5.03 14.13 10.74
N LEU A 57 4.39 13.73 11.82
CA LEU A 57 3.17 14.35 12.32
C LEU A 57 3.33 14.72 13.78
N ASN A 58 4.08 15.82 14.03
CA ASN A 58 4.31 16.31 15.38
C ASN A 58 3.31 17.40 15.74
N ARG A 59 2.75 17.30 16.91
CA ARG A 59 1.65 18.15 17.42
C ARG A 59 1.91 19.65 17.40
N TYR A 60 3.18 20.05 17.36
CA TYR A 60 3.60 21.47 17.43
C TYR A 60 4.26 21.97 16.16
N ASP A 61 4.27 21.17 15.10
CA ASP A 61 4.83 21.56 13.81
C ASP A 61 3.87 22.51 13.07
N GLU A 62 4.42 23.48 12.33
CA GLU A 62 3.63 24.45 11.55
C GLU A 62 2.70 23.75 10.52
N ASN A 63 3.09 22.56 10.06
CA ASN A 63 2.35 21.75 9.08
C ASN A 63 1.50 20.65 9.75
N TYR A 64 1.18 20.78 11.04
CA TYR A 64 0.35 19.81 11.73
C TYR A 64 -1.07 19.79 11.17
N ASN A 65 -1.35 18.79 10.34
CA ASN A 65 -2.66 18.57 9.72
C ASN A 65 -3.02 17.08 9.77
N PRO A 66 -3.39 16.53 10.93
CA PRO A 66 -3.76 15.12 11.08
C PRO A 66 -5.17 14.85 10.55
N LEU A 67 -5.44 13.60 10.17
CA LEU A 67 -6.81 13.11 10.00
C LEU A 67 -7.56 13.16 11.33
N PHE A 68 -6.97 12.60 12.37
CA PHE A 68 -7.45 12.72 13.74
C PHE A 68 -6.34 13.25 14.64
N SER A 69 -6.62 14.30 15.36
CA SER A 69 -5.64 14.88 16.30
C SER A 69 -5.46 14.02 17.56
N TYR A 70 -4.32 14.22 18.23
CA TYR A 70 -4.12 13.68 19.57
C TYR A 70 -5.29 14.05 20.48
N GLY A 71 -5.82 13.09 21.19
CA GLY A 71 -6.96 13.27 22.10
C GLY A 71 -8.33 13.25 21.41
N PHE A 72 -8.39 13.01 20.10
CA PHE A 72 -9.65 12.82 19.38
C PHE A 72 -10.39 11.58 19.88
N GLY A 73 -11.71 11.67 19.93
CA GLY A 73 -12.62 10.59 20.26
C GLY A 73 -14.02 11.16 20.48
N LEU A 74 -15.02 10.54 19.89
CA LEU A 74 -16.42 10.94 19.96
C LEU A 74 -17.15 10.17 21.05
N THR A 75 -18.27 10.72 21.48
CA THR A 75 -19.27 10.12 22.35
C THR A 75 -20.60 10.04 21.59
N TYR A 76 -21.61 9.41 22.15
CA TYR A 76 -22.96 9.40 21.57
C TYR A 76 -23.67 10.78 21.56
N GLN A 77 -23.08 11.78 22.20
CA GLN A 77 -23.62 13.13 22.25
C GLN A 77 -22.96 14.09 21.24
N ASP A 78 -21.86 13.65 20.65
CA ASP A 78 -21.18 14.42 19.63
C ASP A 78 -21.90 14.24 18.29
N GLU A 79 -22.16 15.33 17.60
CA GLU A 79 -22.63 15.28 16.22
C GLU A 79 -21.46 14.89 15.31
N ASP A 80 -21.75 14.25 14.19
CA ASP A 80 -20.75 13.90 13.19
C ASP A 80 -20.00 15.16 12.75
N THR A 81 -18.69 15.15 12.99
CA THR A 81 -17.79 16.25 12.63
C THR A 81 -16.87 15.92 11.47
N LEU A 82 -16.94 14.68 10.95
CA LEU A 82 -16.25 14.27 9.74
C LEU A 82 -17.18 14.55 8.57
N GLY A 83 -16.82 15.47 7.69
CA GLY A 83 -17.54 15.62 6.43
C GLY A 83 -17.44 14.32 5.61
N ASP A 84 -18.40 14.10 4.73
CA ASP A 84 -18.48 12.92 3.86
C ASP A 84 -17.40 12.90 2.76
N ASP A 85 -16.44 13.83 2.78
CA ASP A 85 -15.45 14.06 1.73
C ASP A 85 -14.01 14.11 2.30
N LEU A 86 -13.58 13.08 3.03
CA LEU A 86 -12.16 12.96 3.34
C LEU A 86 -11.38 12.78 2.04
N ASP A 87 -10.26 13.48 1.93
CA ASP A 87 -9.39 13.41 0.77
C ASP A 87 -8.88 11.97 0.59
N GLU A 88 -9.33 11.32 -0.47
CA GLU A 88 -8.90 9.98 -0.87
C GLU A 88 -7.69 10.01 -1.81
N SER A 89 -7.24 11.20 -2.25
CA SER A 89 -6.12 11.35 -3.19
C SER A 89 -4.77 10.87 -2.65
N GLY A 90 -4.69 10.61 -1.33
CA GLY A 90 -3.55 9.95 -0.68
C GLY A 90 -3.90 8.59 -0.09
N SER A 91 -5.15 8.19 -0.19
CA SER A 91 -5.59 6.83 0.00
C SER A 91 -5.32 6.11 -1.32
N SER A 92 -4.20 5.45 -1.43
CA SER A 92 -4.19 4.30 -2.33
C SER A 92 -5.35 3.43 -1.85
N ASP A 93 -6.46 3.46 -2.59
CA ASP A 93 -7.48 2.43 -2.52
C ASP A 93 -6.72 1.12 -2.71
N THR A 94 -6.47 0.40 -1.61
CA THR A 94 -5.76 -0.88 -1.67
C THR A 94 -6.59 -1.94 -2.40
N ASN A 95 -7.72 -1.55 -2.98
CA ASN A 95 -8.56 -2.32 -3.88
C ASN A 95 -8.58 -1.82 -5.33
N GLN A 96 -7.96 -0.66 -5.63
CA GLN A 96 -7.63 -0.32 -7.01
C GLN A 96 -6.13 -0.61 -7.17
N PRO A 97 -5.75 -1.48 -8.09
CA PRO A 97 -4.34 -1.69 -8.37
C PRO A 97 -3.71 -0.36 -8.77
N ILE A 98 -2.49 -0.10 -8.28
CA ILE A 98 -1.71 1.05 -8.74
C ILE A 98 -1.57 0.92 -10.25
N LEU A 99 -2.19 1.84 -10.99
CA LEU A 99 -2.13 1.82 -12.45
C LEU A 99 -0.90 2.61 -12.91
N HIS A 100 0.10 1.91 -13.43
CA HIS A 100 1.33 2.52 -13.92
C HIS A 100 1.21 2.86 -15.40
N SER A 101 1.56 4.09 -15.78
CA SER A 101 1.60 4.47 -17.20
C SER A 101 2.84 3.92 -17.92
N ILE A 102 2.65 3.34 -19.09
CA ILE A 102 3.74 2.90 -19.98
C ILE A 102 3.73 3.78 -21.25
N PRO A 103 4.86 4.46 -21.59
CA PRO A 103 6.18 4.34 -20.97
C PRO A 103 6.31 5.05 -19.62
N GLY A 104 7.04 4.45 -18.70
CA GLY A 104 7.24 4.98 -17.36
C GLY A 104 8.25 4.17 -16.55
N LEU A 105 8.51 4.62 -15.33
CA LEU A 105 9.25 3.88 -14.32
C LEU A 105 8.26 3.20 -13.38
N ILE A 106 8.50 1.93 -13.10
CA ILE A 106 7.79 1.15 -12.09
C ILE A 106 8.82 0.72 -11.06
N GLU A 107 8.68 1.19 -9.83
CA GLU A 107 9.48 0.67 -8.72
C GLU A 107 8.99 -0.73 -8.36
N ALA A 108 9.91 -1.65 -8.13
CA ALA A 108 9.56 -3.07 -7.97
C ALA A 108 8.66 -3.32 -6.75
N GLU A 109 8.71 -2.47 -5.75
CA GLU A 109 7.86 -2.51 -4.55
C GLU A 109 6.46 -1.93 -4.73
N ASP A 110 6.16 -1.28 -5.86
CA ASP A 110 4.84 -0.69 -6.17
C ASP A 110 3.91 -1.70 -6.87
N TYR A 111 4.00 -2.96 -6.47
CA TYR A 111 3.18 -4.05 -7.00
C TYR A 111 1.71 -3.96 -6.55
N SER A 112 0.81 -4.47 -7.40
CA SER A 112 -0.62 -4.61 -7.09
C SER A 112 -0.90 -5.83 -6.24
N ASP A 113 -0.19 -6.95 -6.51
CA ASP A 113 -0.29 -8.20 -5.76
C ASP A 113 1.03 -8.98 -5.83
N MET A 114 1.22 -9.91 -4.92
CA MET A 114 2.47 -10.68 -4.86
C MET A 114 2.33 -12.01 -4.11
N PHE A 115 3.29 -12.88 -4.31
CA PHE A 115 3.47 -14.08 -3.51
C PHE A 115 4.96 -14.36 -3.27
N GLY A 116 5.34 -14.64 -2.03
CA GLY A 116 6.64 -15.16 -1.60
C GLY A 116 7.72 -14.09 -1.36
N ILE A 117 7.65 -12.93 -1.99
CA ILE A 117 8.65 -11.87 -1.91
C ILE A 117 8.59 -11.05 -0.63
N GLN A 118 9.65 -10.28 -0.36
CA GLN A 118 9.69 -9.27 0.70
C GLN A 118 10.39 -8.00 0.18
N SER A 119 10.04 -6.86 0.76
CA SER A 119 10.72 -5.61 0.50
C SER A 119 11.77 -5.32 1.57
N GLU A 120 12.91 -4.76 1.16
CA GLU A 120 13.98 -4.32 2.04
C GLU A 120 14.56 -2.97 1.58
N THR A 121 15.32 -2.30 2.44
CA THR A 121 15.98 -1.04 2.09
C THR A 121 17.08 -1.30 1.05
N THR A 122 17.04 -0.55 -0.06
CA THR A 122 18.06 -0.61 -1.11
C THR A 122 19.26 0.29 -0.84
N ASN A 123 20.42 -0.11 -1.39
CA ASN A 123 21.61 0.73 -1.51
C ASN A 123 21.82 1.22 -2.95
N ASP A 124 20.85 1.05 -3.83
CA ASP A 124 20.92 1.56 -5.20
C ASP A 124 20.82 3.09 -5.26
N ASP A 125 21.16 3.65 -6.41
CA ASP A 125 21.05 5.09 -6.66
C ASP A 125 19.58 5.52 -6.54
N GLY A 126 19.32 6.55 -5.73
CA GLY A 126 17.96 6.99 -5.43
C GLY A 126 17.46 6.53 -4.06
N GLY A 127 17.94 5.41 -3.53
CA GLY A 127 17.51 4.86 -2.25
C GLY A 127 16.08 4.30 -2.33
N GLY A 128 15.39 4.20 -1.18
CA GLY A 128 14.04 3.62 -1.10
C GLY A 128 14.07 2.15 -0.70
N LEU A 129 13.24 1.36 -1.33
CA LEU A 129 13.14 -0.08 -1.12
C LEU A 129 13.57 -0.85 -2.36
N ASN A 130 13.66 -2.13 -2.24
CA ASN A 130 13.72 -3.10 -3.33
C ASN A 130 12.97 -4.37 -2.94
N VAL A 131 12.54 -5.11 -3.95
CA VAL A 131 12.03 -6.47 -3.77
C VAL A 131 13.20 -7.43 -3.62
N GLY A 132 13.11 -8.32 -2.65
CA GLY A 132 14.10 -9.35 -2.36
C GLY A 132 13.47 -10.65 -1.87
N TYR A 133 14.34 -11.61 -1.48
CA TYR A 133 13.95 -12.95 -1.00
C TYR A 133 13.15 -13.77 -2.03
N VAL A 134 13.47 -13.58 -3.31
CA VAL A 134 12.77 -14.19 -4.44
C VAL A 134 13.23 -15.63 -4.61
N ASP A 135 12.31 -16.58 -4.49
CA ASP A 135 12.51 -18.00 -4.69
C ASP A 135 11.70 -18.54 -5.90
N GLU A 136 11.93 -19.79 -6.29
CA GLU A 136 11.18 -20.43 -7.38
C GLU A 136 9.68 -20.53 -7.04
N GLY A 137 8.85 -19.95 -7.89
CA GLY A 137 7.40 -19.92 -7.75
C GLY A 137 6.86 -18.63 -7.15
N ASP A 138 7.73 -17.70 -6.75
CA ASP A 138 7.32 -16.36 -6.33
C ASP A 138 6.95 -15.49 -7.54
N TRP A 139 6.06 -14.53 -7.30
CA TRP A 139 5.62 -13.61 -8.35
C TRP A 139 5.23 -12.25 -7.78
N ILE A 140 5.25 -11.25 -8.66
CA ILE A 140 4.72 -9.90 -8.44
C ILE A 140 3.87 -9.49 -9.63
N GLU A 141 2.81 -8.74 -9.37
CA GLU A 141 1.86 -8.28 -10.38
C GLU A 141 1.74 -6.76 -10.34
N TYR A 142 1.67 -6.16 -11.52
CA TYR A 142 1.46 -4.72 -11.71
C TYR A 142 0.28 -4.52 -12.64
N SER A 143 -0.52 -3.49 -12.39
CA SER A 143 -1.50 -3.01 -13.36
C SER A 143 -0.89 -1.85 -14.15
N VAL A 144 -0.95 -1.92 -15.45
CA VAL A 144 -0.34 -0.93 -16.34
C VAL A 144 -1.34 -0.38 -17.35
N ASP A 145 -1.18 0.90 -17.71
CA ASP A 145 -1.88 1.54 -18.84
C ASP A 145 -0.87 1.91 -19.91
N VAL A 146 -0.93 1.22 -21.05
CA VAL A 146 -0.02 1.40 -22.17
C VAL A 146 -0.60 2.47 -23.11
N GLU A 147 0.12 3.58 -23.28
CA GLU A 147 -0.37 4.73 -24.05
C GLU A 147 -0.60 4.42 -25.53
N GLU A 148 0.31 3.67 -26.17
CA GLU A 148 0.25 3.32 -27.57
C GLU A 148 0.73 1.88 -27.80
N SER A 149 0.09 1.13 -28.71
CA SER A 149 0.59 -0.19 -29.11
C SER A 149 1.94 -0.07 -29.83
N GLY A 150 2.89 -0.93 -29.47
CA GLY A 150 4.22 -0.88 -30.09
C GLY A 150 5.27 -1.74 -29.43
N GLU A 151 6.52 -1.58 -29.88
CA GLU A 151 7.68 -2.18 -29.28
C GLU A 151 8.26 -1.25 -28.20
N TYR A 152 8.46 -1.80 -26.99
CA TYR A 152 9.01 -1.10 -25.85
C TYR A 152 10.34 -1.74 -25.43
N SER A 153 11.32 -0.90 -25.09
CA SER A 153 12.52 -1.34 -24.42
C SER A 153 12.25 -1.39 -22.93
N VAL A 154 12.34 -2.57 -22.35
CA VAL A 154 12.20 -2.77 -20.89
C VAL A 154 13.60 -2.85 -20.29
N GLU A 155 13.87 -2.06 -19.27
CA GLU A 155 15.08 -2.11 -18.47
C GLU A 155 14.76 -2.70 -17.10
N TYR A 156 15.44 -3.77 -16.74
CA TYR A 156 15.32 -4.43 -15.45
C TYR A 156 16.51 -4.07 -14.57
N ARG A 157 16.26 -3.49 -13.42
CA ARG A 157 17.28 -3.18 -12.44
C ARG A 157 17.44 -4.34 -11.46
N LEU A 158 18.58 -5.04 -11.50
CA LEU A 158 18.77 -6.35 -10.89
C LEU A 158 20.02 -6.43 -10.02
N ALA A 159 19.94 -7.19 -8.93
CA ALA A 159 21.06 -7.55 -8.08
C ALA A 159 20.97 -9.04 -7.69
N SER A 160 22.08 -9.76 -7.76
CA SER A 160 22.14 -11.17 -7.32
C SER A 160 23.57 -11.58 -6.96
N LEU A 161 23.74 -12.23 -5.82
CA LEU A 161 25.06 -12.71 -5.40
C LEU A 161 25.67 -13.70 -6.40
N ASN A 162 24.86 -14.66 -6.88
CA ASN A 162 25.33 -15.79 -7.69
C ASN A 162 24.70 -15.86 -9.09
N GLY A 163 23.74 -14.98 -9.39
CA GLY A 163 22.86 -15.13 -10.54
C GLY A 163 21.78 -16.20 -10.35
N SER A 164 20.86 -16.28 -11.30
CA SER A 164 19.81 -17.31 -11.31
C SER A 164 19.40 -17.66 -12.75
N SER A 165 18.54 -18.69 -12.90
CA SER A 165 17.91 -19.03 -14.19
C SER A 165 17.05 -17.88 -14.73
N GLY A 166 16.63 -16.95 -13.86
CA GLY A 166 15.92 -15.76 -14.24
C GLY A 166 14.44 -15.78 -13.85
N PHE A 167 13.70 -14.95 -14.54
CA PHE A 167 12.25 -14.77 -14.38
C PHE A 167 11.56 -14.61 -15.73
N GLU A 168 10.28 -14.80 -15.75
CA GLU A 168 9.42 -14.59 -16.91
C GLU A 168 8.61 -13.30 -16.73
N LEU A 169 8.48 -12.52 -17.80
CA LEU A 169 7.50 -11.43 -17.89
C LEU A 169 6.26 -11.92 -18.62
N LEU A 170 5.12 -11.81 -17.98
CA LEU A 170 3.82 -12.12 -18.55
C LEU A 170 3.00 -10.83 -18.69
N VAL A 171 2.23 -10.73 -19.76
CA VAL A 171 1.22 -9.70 -19.97
C VAL A 171 -0.10 -10.43 -20.22
N ASP A 172 -1.12 -10.16 -19.41
CA ASP A 172 -2.41 -10.86 -19.45
C ASP A 172 -2.26 -12.40 -19.45
N GLY A 173 -1.28 -12.90 -18.66
CA GLY A 173 -0.97 -14.31 -18.56
C GLY A 173 -0.25 -14.91 -19.77
N GLN A 174 0.16 -14.11 -20.74
CA GLN A 174 0.97 -14.54 -21.88
C GLN A 174 2.43 -14.16 -21.66
N GLN A 175 3.32 -15.13 -21.76
CA GLN A 175 4.77 -14.90 -21.65
C GLN A 175 5.24 -14.05 -22.83
N VAL A 176 5.77 -12.85 -22.54
CA VAL A 176 6.31 -11.91 -23.55
C VAL A 176 7.83 -11.80 -23.47
N ASP A 177 8.45 -12.18 -22.34
CA ASP A 177 9.89 -12.12 -22.18
C ASP A 177 10.39 -13.16 -21.15
N VAL A 178 11.67 -13.50 -21.24
CA VAL A 178 12.39 -14.35 -20.25
C VAL A 178 13.77 -13.74 -20.04
N GLN A 179 14.03 -13.32 -18.81
CA GLN A 179 15.31 -12.74 -18.43
C GLN A 179 16.11 -13.67 -17.54
N THR A 180 17.40 -13.79 -17.82
CA THR A 180 18.35 -14.41 -16.89
C THR A 180 18.89 -13.36 -15.94
N VAL A 181 19.10 -13.70 -14.67
CA VAL A 181 19.70 -12.78 -13.70
C VAL A 181 21.20 -13.05 -13.61
N PRO A 182 22.08 -12.11 -14.01
CA PRO A 182 23.51 -12.29 -13.91
C PRO A 182 23.99 -12.29 -12.45
N SER A 183 25.15 -12.91 -12.20
CA SER A 183 25.84 -12.70 -10.93
C SER A 183 26.43 -11.30 -10.89
N THR A 184 25.97 -10.48 -9.94
CA THR A 184 26.48 -9.14 -9.69
C THR A 184 27.47 -9.09 -8.52
N GLY A 185 27.68 -10.23 -7.85
CA GLY A 185 28.63 -10.38 -6.74
C GLY A 185 28.11 -9.86 -5.40
N GLY A 186 26.83 -9.48 -5.30
CA GLY A 186 26.22 -9.02 -4.07
C GLY A 186 24.73 -8.78 -4.23
N TRP A 187 23.97 -8.89 -3.14
CA TRP A 187 22.52 -8.67 -3.11
C TRP A 187 22.12 -7.19 -3.28
N GLN A 188 23.09 -6.29 -3.16
CA GLN A 188 22.93 -4.85 -3.32
C GLN A 188 23.92 -4.27 -4.35
N ASN A 189 24.45 -5.10 -5.24
CA ASN A 189 25.26 -4.69 -6.38
C ASN A 189 24.40 -4.70 -7.64
N TRP A 190 23.94 -3.54 -8.04
CA TRP A 190 22.92 -3.38 -9.05
C TRP A 190 23.47 -3.25 -10.47
N VAL A 191 22.83 -3.91 -11.42
CA VAL A 191 23.09 -3.81 -12.86
C VAL A 191 21.76 -3.68 -13.60
N SER A 192 21.79 -3.11 -14.82
CA SER A 192 20.63 -3.02 -15.70
C SER A 192 20.77 -4.06 -16.82
N GLU A 193 19.72 -4.84 -17.03
CA GLU A 193 19.54 -5.71 -18.17
C GLU A 193 18.36 -5.18 -19.01
N THR A 194 18.41 -5.33 -20.34
CA THR A 194 17.39 -4.79 -21.22
C THR A 194 16.85 -5.83 -22.17
N SER A 195 15.55 -5.74 -22.46
CA SER A 195 14.89 -6.51 -23.52
C SER A 195 13.94 -5.64 -24.33
N THR A 196 13.32 -6.23 -25.34
CA THR A 196 12.29 -5.59 -26.15
C THR A 196 11.04 -6.43 -26.13
N VAL A 197 9.90 -5.81 -25.80
CA VAL A 197 8.60 -6.46 -25.73
C VAL A 197 7.60 -5.69 -26.61
N SER A 198 6.62 -6.40 -27.17
CA SER A 198 5.50 -5.76 -27.86
C SER A 198 4.31 -5.68 -26.90
N LEU A 199 3.75 -4.49 -26.73
CA LEU A 199 2.59 -4.22 -25.89
C LEU A 199 1.45 -3.64 -26.73
N GLU A 200 0.22 -3.94 -26.37
CA GLU A 200 -0.96 -3.31 -26.93
C GLU A 200 -1.38 -2.11 -26.07
N ALA A 201 -2.03 -1.11 -26.66
CA ALA A 201 -2.51 0.05 -25.94
C ALA A 201 -3.69 -0.30 -25.02
N GLY A 202 -3.73 0.31 -23.83
CA GLY A 202 -4.77 0.15 -22.83
C GLY A 202 -4.29 -0.50 -21.54
N GLU A 203 -5.22 -0.76 -20.63
CA GLU A 203 -4.96 -1.40 -19.34
C GLU A 203 -4.65 -2.88 -19.53
N GLN A 204 -3.59 -3.34 -18.87
CA GLN A 204 -3.10 -4.72 -18.88
C GLN A 204 -2.67 -5.13 -17.46
#